data_26761ee7647291e9b730835b522ee292
#
_entry.id   26761ee7647291e9b730835b522ee292
#
_cell.length_a   1.000
_cell.length_b   1.000
_cell.length_c   1.000
_cell.angle_alpha   90.00
_cell.angle_beta   90.00
_cell.angle_gamma   90.00
#
_symmetry.space_group_name_H-M   'P 1'
#
loop_
_entity.id
_entity.type
_entity.pdbx_description
1 polymer ?
#
loop_
_entity_poly.entity_id
_entity_poly.type
_entity_poly.pdbx_seq_one_letter_code
_entity_poly.pdbx_strand_id
1 'polypeptide(L)'
;MTKGTVLFNEKCSVCNFEIQHYKKRSSLNYTDCSGMDDKYLKALHVKFEDGKELVGVAAFIYVWNNTTGYKWLAKLISLPIILQLSQFAYAIIARILFWRFKIFN
;
A
#
# COMPACT_ATOMS: atom_id res chain seq x y z
N MET A 1 0.69 20.64 -5.13
CA MET A 1 0.98 19.37 -4.44
C MET A 1 1.08 18.23 -5.45
N THR A 2 2.18 17.52 -5.42
CA THR A 2 2.37 16.35 -6.27
C THR A 2 1.57 15.17 -5.70
N LYS A 3 0.77 14.55 -6.55
CA LYS A 3 0.07 13.33 -6.15
C LYS A 3 1.01 12.14 -6.30
N GLY A 4 0.95 11.23 -5.33
CA GLY A 4 1.72 10.00 -5.40
C GLY A 4 1.09 8.99 -6.35
N THR A 5 1.90 8.11 -6.90
CA THR A 5 1.44 6.95 -7.66
C THR A 5 1.56 5.72 -6.79
N VAL A 6 0.44 5.03 -6.57
CA VAL A 6 0.40 3.82 -5.74
C VAL A 6 0.77 2.63 -6.61
N LEU A 7 1.81 1.89 -6.21
CA LEU A 7 2.26 0.69 -6.92
C LEU A 7 1.71 -0.54 -6.22
N PHE A 8 0.94 -1.34 -6.92
CA PHE A 8 0.29 -2.52 -6.35
C PHE A 8 0.44 -3.71 -7.27
N ASN A 9 0.32 -4.92 -6.72
CA ASN A 9 0.40 -6.15 -7.49
C ASN A 9 -1.00 -6.58 -7.95
N GLU A 10 -1.35 -6.27 -9.20
CA GLU A 10 -2.64 -6.59 -9.77
C GLU A 10 -2.89 -8.11 -9.82
N LYS A 11 -1.83 -8.90 -9.94
CA LYS A 11 -1.93 -10.36 -10.00
C LYS A 11 -2.15 -11.01 -8.64
N CYS A 12 -1.93 -10.29 -7.55
CA CYS A 12 -2.26 -10.76 -6.21
C CYS A 12 -3.74 -10.49 -5.95
N SER A 13 -4.55 -11.53 -5.80
CA SER A 13 -6.00 -11.36 -5.68
C SER A 13 -6.41 -10.52 -4.46
N VAL A 14 -5.74 -10.71 -3.32
CA VAL A 14 -6.03 -9.95 -2.11
C VAL A 14 -5.66 -8.48 -2.29
N CYS A 15 -4.46 -8.21 -2.81
CA CYS A 15 -3.98 -6.84 -3.02
C CYS A 15 -4.83 -6.11 -4.05
N ASN A 16 -5.18 -6.78 -5.14
CA ASN A 16 -5.99 -6.19 -6.19
C ASN A 16 -7.40 -5.85 -5.68
N PHE A 17 -8.01 -6.75 -4.92
CA PHE A 17 -9.34 -6.51 -4.36
C PHE A 17 -9.35 -5.25 -3.50
N GLU A 18 -8.36 -5.11 -2.63
CA GLU A 18 -8.24 -3.95 -1.74
C GLU A 18 -8.03 -2.65 -2.52
N ILE A 19 -7.15 -2.67 -3.51
CA ILE A 19 -6.86 -1.49 -4.32
C ILE A 19 -8.07 -1.08 -5.17
N GLN A 20 -8.81 -2.03 -5.73
CA GLN A 20 -10.02 -1.70 -6.47
C GLN A 20 -11.05 -1.01 -5.57
N HIS A 21 -11.12 -1.41 -4.31
CA HIS A 21 -11.97 -0.75 -3.33
C HIS A 21 -11.55 0.71 -3.10
N TYR A 22 -10.24 0.95 -2.97
CA TYR A 22 -9.72 2.32 -2.78
C TYR A 22 -9.89 3.20 -4.01
N LYS A 23 -9.72 2.65 -5.20
CA LYS A 23 -9.87 3.41 -6.46
C LYS A 23 -11.22 4.10 -6.56
N LYS A 24 -12.26 3.47 -6.04
CA LYS A 24 -13.63 4.00 -6.09
C LYS A 24 -13.81 5.21 -5.17
N ARG A 25 -12.91 5.41 -4.20
CA ARG A 25 -13.05 6.41 -3.14
C ARG A 25 -11.91 7.41 -3.09
N SER A 26 -10.97 7.35 -4.02
CA SER A 26 -9.84 8.26 -4.05
C SER A 26 -9.53 8.70 -5.48
N SER A 27 -8.82 9.83 -5.58
CA SER A 27 -8.36 10.36 -6.87
C SER A 27 -6.89 10.09 -7.12
N LEU A 28 -6.28 9.18 -6.36
CA LEU A 28 -4.88 8.81 -6.51
C LEU A 28 -4.65 8.03 -7.80
N ASN A 29 -3.41 8.09 -8.31
CA ASN A 29 -2.99 7.28 -9.44
C ASN A 29 -2.54 5.91 -8.95
N TYR A 30 -2.94 4.85 -9.66
CA TYR A 30 -2.60 3.47 -9.31
C TYR A 30 -1.95 2.80 -10.50
N THR A 31 -0.84 2.10 -10.28
CA THR A 31 -0.09 1.40 -11.33
C THR A 31 0.21 -0.02 -10.89
N ASP A 32 -0.01 -0.98 -11.79
CA ASP A 32 0.35 -2.37 -11.54
C ASP A 32 1.87 -2.53 -11.55
N CYS A 33 2.41 -3.10 -10.48
CA CYS A 33 3.85 -3.35 -10.34
C CYS A 33 4.23 -4.81 -10.53
N SER A 34 3.32 -5.65 -11.02
CA SER A 34 3.59 -7.09 -11.13
C SER A 34 4.73 -7.43 -12.10
N GLY A 35 5.04 -6.55 -13.04
CA GLY A 35 6.16 -6.73 -13.96
C GLY A 35 7.43 -6.02 -13.53
N MET A 36 7.46 -5.43 -12.34
CA MET A 36 8.59 -4.69 -11.82
C MET A 36 9.43 -5.54 -10.87
N ASP A 37 10.45 -4.92 -10.24
CA ASP A 37 11.30 -5.57 -9.25
C ASP A 37 10.47 -6.17 -8.11
N ASP A 38 10.92 -7.30 -7.57
CA ASP A 38 10.24 -8.00 -6.46
C ASP A 38 10.06 -7.13 -5.21
N LYS A 39 10.88 -6.10 -5.03
CA LYS A 39 10.71 -5.18 -3.90
C LYS A 39 9.32 -4.54 -3.87
N TYR A 40 8.73 -4.32 -5.04
CA TYR A 40 7.38 -3.75 -5.14
C TYR A 40 6.29 -4.77 -4.84
N LEU A 41 6.62 -6.05 -4.89
CA LEU A 41 5.68 -7.12 -4.53
C LEU A 41 5.66 -7.40 -3.03
N LYS A 42 6.72 -7.00 -2.31
CA LYS A 42 6.89 -7.29 -0.88
C LYS A 42 6.21 -6.27 0.02
N ALA A 43 5.92 -5.08 -0.49
CA ALA A 43 5.30 -4.00 0.29
C ALA A 43 4.59 -3.04 -0.65
N LEU A 44 3.63 -2.31 -0.09
CA LEU A 44 2.97 -1.23 -0.82
C LEU A 44 3.93 -0.06 -0.96
N HIS A 45 4.05 0.48 -2.17
CA HIS A 45 4.88 1.63 -2.47
C HIS A 45 4.05 2.77 -3.03
N VAL A 46 4.38 4.01 -2.64
CA VAL A 46 3.83 5.21 -3.25
C VAL A 46 5.00 6.07 -3.71
N LYS A 47 5.09 6.33 -5.01
CA LYS A 47 6.15 7.15 -5.59
C LYS A 47 5.62 8.52 -5.95
N PHE A 48 6.41 9.55 -5.66
CA PHE A 48 6.10 10.94 -5.96
C PHE A 48 7.00 11.45 -7.09
N GLU A 49 6.52 12.47 -7.82
CA GLU A 49 7.26 13.04 -8.95
C GLU A 49 8.61 13.64 -8.55
N ASP A 50 8.74 14.09 -7.31
CA ASP A 50 9.99 14.67 -6.79
C ASP A 50 11.02 13.62 -6.38
N GLY A 51 10.74 12.34 -6.58
CA GLY A 51 11.63 11.25 -6.24
C GLY A 51 11.42 10.65 -4.86
N LYS A 52 10.56 11.23 -4.04
CA LYS A 52 10.22 10.67 -2.74
C LYS A 52 9.40 9.40 -2.89
N GLU A 53 9.52 8.52 -1.92
CA GLU A 53 8.81 7.24 -1.93
C GLU A 53 8.39 6.88 -0.51
N LEU A 54 7.14 6.41 -0.37
CA LEU A 54 6.62 5.84 0.87
C LEU A 54 6.50 4.34 0.70
N VAL A 55 6.80 3.58 1.76
CA VAL A 55 6.80 2.12 1.72
C VAL A 55 6.07 1.58 2.95
N GLY A 56 5.26 0.52 2.75
CA GLY A 56 4.62 -0.19 3.83
C GLY A 56 3.53 0.61 4.52
N VAL A 57 3.58 0.69 5.84
CA VAL A 57 2.53 1.36 6.63
C VAL A 57 2.44 2.85 6.27
N ALA A 58 3.57 3.50 6.03
CA ALA A 58 3.58 4.91 5.62
C ALA A 58 2.80 5.10 4.30
N ALA A 59 2.95 4.16 3.36
CA ALA A 59 2.21 4.20 2.10
C ALA A 59 0.71 4.03 2.34
N PHE A 60 0.31 3.11 3.22
CA PHE A 60 -1.10 2.92 3.58
C PHE A 60 -1.69 4.17 4.23
N ILE A 61 -0.96 4.80 5.13
CA ILE A 61 -1.41 6.04 5.77
C ILE A 61 -1.69 7.10 4.72
N TYR A 62 -0.79 7.25 3.75
CA TYR A 62 -0.98 8.20 2.67
C TYR A 62 -2.25 7.88 1.85
N VAL A 63 -2.43 6.62 1.47
CA VAL A 63 -3.60 6.19 0.70
C VAL A 63 -4.89 6.45 1.49
N TRP A 64 -4.92 6.09 2.77
CA TRP A 64 -6.10 6.26 3.60
C TRP A 64 -6.42 7.74 3.83
N ASN A 65 -5.41 8.60 3.97
CA ASN A 65 -5.62 10.03 4.10
C ASN A 65 -6.26 10.65 2.86
N ASN A 66 -6.11 10.01 1.72
CA ASN A 66 -6.65 10.46 0.44
C ASN A 66 -7.87 9.66 -0.01
N THR A 67 -8.40 8.80 0.83
CA THR A 67 -9.53 7.93 0.50
C THR A 67 -10.72 8.25 1.38
N THR A 68 -11.85 8.56 0.78
CA THR A 68 -13.07 8.88 1.53
C THR A 68 -13.49 7.69 2.39
N GLY A 69 -13.74 7.94 3.67
CA GLY A 69 -14.14 6.92 4.64
C GLY A 69 -13.00 6.26 5.39
N TYR A 70 -11.74 6.54 5.03
CA TYR A 70 -10.57 5.90 5.65
C TYR A 70 -9.65 6.86 6.39
N LYS A 71 -9.98 8.15 6.42
CA LYS A 71 -9.12 9.15 7.07
C LYS A 71 -8.94 8.90 8.56
N TRP A 72 -9.97 8.40 9.23
CA TRP A 72 -9.89 8.08 10.65
C TRP A 72 -8.91 6.92 10.92
N LEU A 73 -8.83 5.94 9.99
CA LEU A 73 -7.85 4.86 10.09
C LEU A 73 -6.43 5.38 9.98
N ALA A 74 -6.18 6.29 9.04
CA ALA A 74 -4.86 6.91 8.89
C ALA A 74 -4.44 7.62 10.17
N LYS A 75 -5.35 8.36 10.79
CA LYS A 75 -5.08 9.07 12.03
C LYS A 75 -4.79 8.11 13.19
N LEU A 76 -5.58 7.04 13.30
CA LEU A 76 -5.40 6.04 14.35
C LEU A 76 -4.03 5.34 14.23
N ILE A 77 -3.69 4.89 13.02
CA ILE A 77 -2.45 4.15 12.77
C ILE A 77 -1.22 5.04 12.95
N SER A 78 -1.35 6.35 12.77
CA SER A 78 -0.22 7.28 12.92
C SER A 78 0.15 7.58 14.38
N LEU A 79 -0.64 7.13 15.37
CA LEU A 79 -0.25 7.26 16.77
C LEU A 79 1.01 6.43 17.05
N PRO A 80 1.99 6.95 17.85
CA PRO A 80 3.33 6.33 17.93
C PRO A 80 3.34 4.84 18.28
N ILE A 81 2.61 4.41 19.30
CA ILE A 81 2.60 3.01 19.73
C ILE A 81 1.89 2.14 18.69
N ILE A 82 0.74 2.60 18.20
CA ILE A 82 -0.05 1.86 17.21
C ILE A 82 0.72 1.78 15.90
N LEU A 83 1.43 2.84 15.52
CA LEU A 83 2.25 2.85 14.31
C LEU A 83 3.34 1.77 14.37
N GLN A 84 4.06 1.67 15.51
CA GLN A 84 5.12 0.66 15.66
C GLN A 84 4.56 -0.76 15.57
N LEU A 85 3.44 -1.03 16.25
CA LEU A 85 2.79 -2.33 16.19
C LEU A 85 2.29 -2.63 14.78
N SER A 86 1.74 -1.62 14.10
CA SER A 86 1.24 -1.78 12.73
C SER A 86 2.36 -2.06 11.74
N GLN A 87 3.50 -1.42 11.89
CA GLN A 87 4.66 -1.69 11.03
C GLN A 87 5.14 -3.13 11.18
N PHE A 88 5.19 -3.63 12.41
CA PHE A 88 5.59 -5.01 12.68
C PHE A 88 4.58 -6.00 12.08
N ALA A 89 3.29 -5.79 12.34
CA ALA A 89 2.24 -6.64 11.80
C ALA A 89 2.22 -6.60 10.28
N TYR A 90 2.40 -5.41 9.69
CA TYR A 90 2.43 -5.26 8.24
C TYR A 90 3.58 -6.05 7.61
N ALA A 91 4.77 -6.01 8.23
CA ALA A 91 5.92 -6.73 7.70
C ALA A 91 5.64 -8.24 7.63
N ILE A 92 4.97 -8.79 8.65
CA ILE A 92 4.60 -10.20 8.67
C ILE A 92 3.56 -10.51 7.58
N ILE A 93 2.50 -9.71 7.51
CA ILE A 93 1.41 -9.92 6.56
C ILE A 93 1.92 -9.79 5.11
N ALA A 94 2.76 -8.79 4.84
CA ALA A 94 3.32 -8.58 3.52
C ALA A 94 4.17 -9.76 3.06
N ARG A 95 4.94 -10.36 3.97
CA ARG A 95 5.74 -11.55 3.63
C ARG A 95 4.86 -12.76 3.33
N ILE A 96 3.80 -12.95 4.11
CA ILE A 96 2.86 -14.05 3.88
C ILE A 96 2.19 -13.88 2.51
N LEU A 97 1.74 -12.69 2.17
CA LEU A 97 1.11 -12.42 0.87
C LEU A 97 2.09 -12.60 -0.29
N PHE A 98 3.34 -12.17 -0.12
CA PHE A 98 4.38 -12.34 -1.13
C PHE A 98 4.65 -13.82 -1.38
N TRP A 99 4.80 -14.61 -0.32
CA TRP A 99 5.03 -16.05 -0.43
C TRP A 99 3.85 -16.75 -1.09
N ARG A 100 2.62 -16.39 -0.69
CA ARG A 100 1.41 -16.95 -1.29
C ARG A 100 1.37 -16.67 -2.79
N PHE A 101 1.72 -15.45 -3.19
CA PHE A 101 1.77 -15.08 -4.61
C PHE A 101 2.80 -15.90 -5.37
N LYS A 102 4.01 -16.10 -4.81
CA LYS A 102 5.07 -16.89 -5.45
C LYS A 102 4.74 -18.37 -5.53
N ILE A 103 4.04 -18.92 -4.54
CA ILE A 103 3.70 -20.34 -4.51
C ILE A 103 2.52 -20.65 -5.42
N PHE A 104 1.49 -19.82 -5.45
CA PHE A 104 0.24 -20.09 -6.15
C PHE A 104 0.12 -19.40 -7.51
N ASN A 105 1.12 -18.68 -7.91
CA ASN A 105 1.23 -18.11 -9.23
C ASN A 105 2.55 -18.54 -9.85
#